data_3395fcf4c1f6ad6921984c01bd7d4450
#
_entry.id   3395fcf4c1f6ad6921984c01bd7d4450
#
_cell.length_a   1.000
_cell.length_b   1.000
_cell.length_c   1.000
_cell.angle_alpha   90.00
_cell.angle_beta   90.00
_cell.angle_gamma   90.00
#
_symmetry.space_group_name_H-M   'P 1'
#
loop_
_entity.id
_entity.type
_entity.pdbx_description
1 polymer ?
#
loop_
_entity_poly.entity_id
_entity_poly.type
_entity_poly.pdbx_seq_one_letter_code
_entity_poly.pdbx_strand_id
1 'polypeptide(L)'
;DQGVFGSFVPFQLLGSLAKSDPDGDSPLLPGLTNLQAALFFGTAPLFGATPIHYLAGVFDVDGLPTGLQYVPTGNFLDFLESAIVWQPTKFFLDYDEVLAGVDNPFDDNLAAVTIPVYNWGAAGGVGPYGTEMFGLLGSRDVAENLVSLHPPEEILLEFGHIDLFIAQNSPDLAWKPLLDWLNAHR
;
A
#
# COMPACT_ATOMS: atom_id res chain seq x y z
N ASP A 1 -20.19 -1.80 -17.14
CA ASP A 1 -19.02 -0.99 -17.32
C ASP A 1 -17.83 -1.88 -17.68
N GLN A 2 -17.29 -1.66 -18.88
CA GLN A 2 -16.13 -2.40 -19.40
C GLN A 2 -14.81 -1.69 -19.07
N GLY A 3 -14.89 -0.61 -18.30
CA GLY A 3 -13.73 0.18 -17.92
C GLY A 3 -12.78 -0.64 -17.07
N VAL A 4 -11.59 -0.83 -17.58
CA VAL A 4 -10.49 -1.49 -16.89
C VAL A 4 -9.40 -0.45 -16.72
N PHE A 5 -8.86 -0.31 -15.51
CA PHE A 5 -7.77 0.59 -15.30
C PHE A 5 -6.51 0.06 -16.00
N GLY A 6 -6.15 0.65 -17.14
CA GLY A 6 -5.05 0.19 -17.99
C GLY A 6 -3.64 0.48 -17.47
N SER A 7 -3.49 1.10 -16.27
CA SER A 7 -2.21 1.56 -15.74
C SER A 7 -1.32 0.46 -15.15
N PHE A 8 -1.76 -0.78 -15.11
CA PHE A 8 -0.89 -1.90 -14.69
C PHE A 8 0.22 -2.22 -15.68
N VAL A 9 0.06 -1.84 -16.94
CA VAL A 9 1.12 -1.97 -17.95
C VAL A 9 2.40 -1.22 -17.54
N PRO A 10 2.35 0.03 -17.02
CA PRO A 10 3.52 0.68 -16.47
C PRO A 10 4.18 -0.08 -15.31
N PHE A 11 3.41 -0.71 -14.42
CA PHE A 11 3.97 -1.49 -13.30
C PHE A 11 4.69 -2.74 -13.80
N GLN A 12 4.08 -3.47 -14.72
CA GLN A 12 4.71 -4.62 -15.36
C GLN A 12 5.99 -4.20 -16.10
N LEU A 13 5.95 -3.06 -16.80
CA LEU A 13 7.11 -2.52 -17.50
C LEU A 13 8.23 -2.13 -16.52
N LEU A 14 7.91 -1.46 -15.40
CA LEU A 14 8.89 -1.14 -14.34
C LEU A 14 9.57 -2.41 -13.82
N GLY A 15 8.80 -3.43 -13.47
CA GLY A 15 9.35 -4.71 -12.98
C GLY A 15 10.23 -5.39 -14.02
N SER A 16 9.77 -5.49 -15.26
CA SER A 16 10.48 -6.15 -16.35
C SER A 16 11.78 -5.45 -16.73
N LEU A 17 11.76 -4.12 -16.85
CA LEU A 17 12.96 -3.32 -17.15
C LEU A 17 13.98 -3.39 -16.00
N ALA A 18 13.53 -3.25 -14.76
CA ALA A 18 14.43 -3.33 -13.60
C ALA A 18 15.10 -4.69 -13.45
N LYS A 19 14.46 -5.78 -13.90
CA LYS A 19 15.03 -7.13 -13.91
C LYS A 19 16.00 -7.38 -15.07
N SER A 20 15.65 -6.90 -16.27
CA SER A 20 16.42 -7.18 -17.49
C SER A 20 17.59 -6.23 -17.71
N ASP A 21 17.48 -4.98 -17.31
CA ASP A 21 18.49 -3.93 -17.48
C ASP A 21 18.40 -2.92 -16.31
N PRO A 22 18.81 -3.32 -15.09
CA PRO A 22 18.65 -2.51 -13.88
C PRO A 22 19.36 -1.15 -13.94
N ASP A 23 20.49 -1.07 -14.63
CA ASP A 23 21.33 0.12 -14.73
C ASP A 23 20.99 1.00 -15.95
N GLY A 24 20.12 0.53 -16.84
CA GLY A 24 19.65 1.27 -18.01
C GLY A 24 18.78 2.46 -17.63
N ASP A 25 18.76 3.50 -18.47
CA ASP A 25 17.92 4.68 -18.27
C ASP A 25 16.42 4.32 -18.29
N SER A 26 15.68 4.77 -17.28
CA SER A 26 14.26 4.51 -17.22
C SER A 26 13.45 5.36 -18.22
N PRO A 27 12.68 4.74 -19.11
CA PRO A 27 11.79 5.48 -20.01
C PRO A 27 10.56 6.05 -19.30
N LEU A 28 10.25 5.56 -18.08
CA LEU A 28 9.07 5.99 -17.32
C LEU A 28 9.39 7.12 -16.33
N LEU A 29 10.59 7.13 -15.77
CA LEU A 29 11.07 8.16 -14.83
C LEU A 29 12.43 8.67 -15.30
N PRO A 30 12.48 9.67 -16.19
CA PRO A 30 13.74 10.20 -16.73
C PRO A 30 14.68 10.69 -15.64
N GLY A 31 15.96 10.35 -15.76
CA GLY A 31 16.99 10.68 -14.77
C GLY A 31 17.22 9.61 -13.69
N LEU A 32 16.41 8.55 -13.68
CA LEU A 32 16.62 7.38 -12.84
C LEU A 32 16.98 6.17 -13.68
N THR A 33 17.72 5.23 -13.09
CA THR A 33 17.86 3.89 -13.70
C THR A 33 16.55 3.12 -13.60
N ASN A 34 16.42 2.03 -14.36
CA ASN A 34 15.23 1.18 -14.32
C ASN A 34 14.99 0.64 -12.90
N LEU A 35 16.04 0.22 -12.20
CA LEU A 35 15.92 -0.26 -10.82
C LEU A 35 15.52 0.88 -9.88
N GLN A 36 16.15 2.04 -9.97
CA GLN A 36 15.78 3.20 -9.16
C GLN A 36 14.34 3.63 -9.39
N ALA A 37 13.87 3.60 -10.64
CA ALA A 37 12.48 3.93 -10.99
C ALA A 37 11.47 2.96 -10.35
N ALA A 38 11.76 1.65 -10.36
CA ALA A 38 10.92 0.65 -9.72
C ALA A 38 10.90 0.85 -8.20
N LEU A 39 12.07 1.03 -7.57
CA LEU A 39 12.18 1.28 -6.13
C LEU A 39 11.49 2.59 -5.73
N PHE A 40 11.66 3.66 -6.50
CA PHE A 40 11.01 4.95 -6.28
C PHE A 40 9.48 4.81 -6.27
N PHE A 41 8.93 4.06 -7.23
CA PHE A 41 7.50 3.79 -7.26
C PHE A 41 7.00 3.11 -5.97
N GLY A 42 7.75 2.16 -5.42
CA GLY A 42 7.37 1.45 -4.19
C GLY A 42 7.52 2.28 -2.92
N THR A 43 8.49 3.20 -2.88
CA THR A 43 8.94 3.87 -1.65
C THR A 43 8.61 5.35 -1.58
N ALA A 44 8.22 5.98 -2.71
CA ALA A 44 7.87 7.39 -2.74
C ALA A 44 6.59 7.65 -1.92
N PRO A 45 6.54 8.74 -1.14
CA PRO A 45 5.34 9.14 -0.46
C PRO A 45 4.26 9.52 -1.48
N LEU A 46 3.06 8.93 -1.33
CA LEU A 46 1.94 9.10 -2.27
C LEU A 46 1.18 10.39 -2.04
N PHE A 47 1.14 10.89 -0.79
CA PHE A 47 0.41 12.09 -0.41
C PHE A 47 1.31 13.01 0.40
N GLY A 48 1.43 14.27 -0.04
CA GLY A 48 2.46 15.18 0.47
C GLY A 48 2.31 15.57 1.95
N ALA A 49 1.08 15.74 2.46
CA ALA A 49 0.84 16.19 3.85
C ALA A 49 0.93 15.05 4.87
N THR A 50 0.60 13.83 4.45
CA THR A 50 0.74 12.62 5.25
C THR A 50 1.46 11.62 4.38
N PRO A 51 2.76 11.41 4.59
CA PRO A 51 3.54 10.52 3.74
C PRO A 51 3.07 9.08 3.93
N ILE A 52 2.35 8.59 2.93
CA ILE A 52 1.93 7.20 2.81
C ILE A 52 2.76 6.58 1.69
N HIS A 53 3.31 5.42 1.92
CA HIS A 53 4.09 4.69 0.92
C HIS A 53 3.65 3.22 0.82
N TYR A 54 3.96 2.61 -0.30
CA TYR A 54 3.64 1.19 -0.51
C TYR A 54 4.59 0.28 0.25
N LEU A 55 5.88 0.59 0.25
CA LEU A 55 6.95 -0.21 0.83
C LEU A 55 7.95 0.68 1.58
N ALA A 56 8.44 0.21 2.71
CA ALA A 56 9.52 0.86 3.43
C ALA A 56 10.81 0.84 2.59
N GLY A 57 11.41 2.02 2.41
CA GLY A 57 12.61 2.21 1.58
C GLY A 57 13.91 2.19 2.36
N VAL A 58 14.99 1.91 1.64
CA VAL A 58 16.37 2.22 2.04
C VAL A 58 16.87 3.29 1.09
N PHE A 59 17.36 4.41 1.62
CA PHE A 59 17.73 5.59 0.83
C PHE A 59 19.22 5.89 0.97
N ASP A 60 19.81 6.45 -0.08
CA ASP A 60 21.16 6.99 -0.03
C ASP A 60 21.17 8.42 0.56
N VAL A 61 22.35 9.04 0.54
CA VAL A 61 22.56 10.40 1.09
C VAL A 61 21.84 11.49 0.30
N ASP A 62 21.50 11.23 -0.95
CA ASP A 62 20.78 12.13 -1.86
C ASP A 62 19.26 11.88 -1.81
N GLY A 63 18.82 10.92 -1.00
CA GLY A 63 17.41 10.56 -0.83
C GLY A 63 16.85 9.68 -1.95
N LEU A 64 17.71 9.08 -2.77
CA LEU A 64 17.29 8.11 -3.78
C LEU A 64 17.15 6.72 -3.17
N PRO A 65 16.11 5.96 -3.55
CA PRO A 65 15.93 4.60 -3.03
C PRO A 65 16.99 3.67 -3.62
N THR A 66 17.66 2.93 -2.73
CA THR A 66 18.70 1.94 -3.06
C THR A 66 18.25 0.51 -2.78
N GLY A 67 17.12 0.35 -2.09
CA GLY A 67 16.56 -0.94 -1.73
C GLY A 67 15.27 -0.82 -0.95
N LEU A 68 14.81 -1.94 -0.41
CA LEU A 68 13.62 -2.06 0.42
C LEU A 68 14.01 -2.60 1.80
N GLN A 69 13.35 -2.09 2.84
CA GLN A 69 13.68 -2.40 4.23
C GLN A 69 13.31 -3.84 4.61
N TYR A 70 12.12 -4.28 4.20
CA TYR A 70 11.55 -5.56 4.66
C TYR A 70 11.30 -6.58 3.55
N VAL A 71 11.41 -6.15 2.29
CA VAL A 71 11.11 -6.98 1.12
C VAL A 71 12.38 -7.19 0.30
N PRO A 72 12.77 -8.43 -0.05
CA PRO A 72 13.81 -8.65 -1.04
C PRO A 72 13.42 -7.96 -2.35
N THR A 73 14.32 -7.16 -2.91
CA THR A 73 14.06 -6.40 -4.15
C THR A 73 13.52 -7.30 -5.27
N GLY A 74 14.07 -8.51 -5.45
CA GLY A 74 13.61 -9.45 -6.46
C GLY A 74 12.12 -9.81 -6.30
N ASN A 75 11.64 -10.02 -5.06
CA ASN A 75 10.23 -10.32 -4.80
C ASN A 75 9.32 -9.15 -5.17
N PHE A 76 9.77 -7.93 -4.92
CA PHE A 76 9.02 -6.73 -5.33
C PHE A 76 8.95 -6.59 -6.86
N LEU A 77 10.07 -6.86 -7.56
CA LEU A 77 10.08 -6.81 -9.02
C LEU A 77 9.19 -7.91 -9.62
N ASP A 78 9.16 -9.11 -9.02
CA ASP A 78 8.23 -10.18 -9.40
C ASP A 78 6.77 -9.76 -9.16
N PHE A 79 6.49 -9.09 -8.05
CA PHE A 79 5.15 -8.54 -7.75
C PHE A 79 4.73 -7.51 -8.80
N LEU A 80 5.59 -6.56 -9.17
CA LEU A 80 5.31 -5.57 -10.22
C LEU A 80 5.05 -6.24 -11.57
N GLU A 81 5.91 -7.18 -11.98
CA GLU A 81 5.80 -7.87 -13.26
C GLU A 81 4.53 -8.73 -13.35
N SER A 82 4.09 -9.27 -12.21
CA SER A 82 2.87 -10.08 -12.09
C SER A 82 1.60 -9.25 -11.91
N ALA A 83 1.69 -7.92 -11.86
CA ALA A 83 0.54 -7.06 -11.63
C ALA A 83 -0.54 -7.30 -12.69
N ILE A 84 -1.77 -7.52 -12.23
CA ILE A 84 -2.94 -7.71 -13.08
C ILE A 84 -3.96 -6.60 -12.83
N VAL A 85 -4.85 -6.41 -13.78
CA VAL A 85 -5.98 -5.50 -13.58
C VAL A 85 -6.95 -6.13 -12.57
N TRP A 86 -7.12 -5.50 -11.42
CA TRP A 86 -7.94 -6.01 -10.32
C TRP A 86 -9.01 -5.03 -9.84
N GLN A 87 -8.98 -3.79 -10.32
CA GLN A 87 -9.95 -2.76 -9.98
C GLN A 87 -10.62 -2.19 -11.25
N PRO A 88 -11.95 -1.99 -11.26
CA PRO A 88 -12.63 -1.35 -12.37
C PRO A 88 -12.32 0.16 -12.40
N THR A 89 -12.38 0.77 -13.58
CA THR A 89 -12.24 2.22 -13.76
C THR A 89 -13.19 3.01 -12.86
N LYS A 90 -14.42 2.49 -12.68
CA LYS A 90 -15.43 3.13 -11.81
C LYS A 90 -14.91 3.32 -10.37
N PHE A 91 -14.11 2.41 -9.82
CA PHE A 91 -13.53 2.58 -8.48
C PHE A 91 -12.68 3.86 -8.39
N PHE A 92 -11.87 4.13 -9.39
CA PHE A 92 -11.03 5.34 -9.41
C PHE A 92 -11.83 6.61 -9.61
N LEU A 93 -12.89 6.56 -10.43
CA LEU A 93 -13.79 7.70 -10.61
C LEU A 93 -14.54 8.02 -9.33
N ASP A 94 -15.06 7.00 -8.64
CA ASP A 94 -15.74 7.16 -7.35
C ASP A 94 -14.76 7.70 -6.27
N TYR A 95 -13.50 7.24 -6.31
CA TYR A 95 -12.45 7.73 -5.40
C TYR A 95 -12.11 9.21 -5.67
N ASP A 96 -12.00 9.61 -6.93
CA ASP A 96 -11.77 11.00 -7.31
C ASP A 96 -12.94 11.90 -6.86
N GLU A 97 -14.18 11.42 -6.95
CA GLU A 97 -15.37 12.13 -6.46
C GLU A 97 -15.30 12.33 -4.94
N VAL A 98 -14.91 11.29 -4.17
CA VAL A 98 -14.70 11.38 -2.71
C VAL A 98 -13.64 12.42 -2.38
N LEU A 99 -12.50 12.39 -3.06
CA LEU A 99 -11.42 13.37 -2.84
C LEU A 99 -11.84 14.80 -3.19
N ALA A 100 -12.77 14.97 -4.13
CA ALA A 100 -13.36 16.26 -4.48
C ALA A 100 -14.46 16.72 -3.49
N GLY A 101 -14.76 15.94 -2.46
CA GLY A 101 -15.80 16.22 -1.48
C GLY A 101 -17.22 16.04 -2.02
N VAL A 102 -17.39 15.27 -3.09
CA VAL A 102 -18.69 14.90 -3.64
C VAL A 102 -19.28 13.81 -2.75
N ASP A 103 -20.52 14.05 -2.30
CA ASP A 103 -21.28 13.07 -1.54
C ASP A 103 -21.53 11.79 -2.37
N ASN A 104 -21.33 10.63 -1.78
CA ASN A 104 -21.56 9.35 -2.44
C ASN A 104 -22.15 8.33 -1.44
N PRO A 105 -22.82 7.27 -1.92
CA PRO A 105 -23.57 6.35 -1.06
C PRO A 105 -22.70 5.31 -0.33
N PHE A 106 -21.37 5.36 -0.40
CA PHE A 106 -20.52 4.29 0.15
C PHE A 106 -20.43 4.35 1.68
N ASP A 107 -20.56 5.53 2.27
CA ASP A 107 -20.50 5.76 3.71
C ASP A 107 -21.87 5.96 4.41
N ASP A 108 -22.94 6.08 3.64
CA ASP A 108 -24.31 6.30 4.15
C ASP A 108 -24.77 5.26 5.18
N ASN A 109 -24.27 4.05 5.08
CA ASN A 109 -24.73 2.90 5.87
C ASN A 109 -23.67 2.34 6.83
N LEU A 110 -22.59 3.04 7.10
CA LEU A 110 -21.53 2.57 8.00
C LEU A 110 -22.07 2.27 9.40
N ALA A 111 -23.01 3.06 9.92
CA ALA A 111 -23.68 2.81 11.20
C ALA A 111 -24.51 1.50 11.25
N ALA A 112 -24.86 0.93 10.10
CA ALA A 112 -25.56 -0.35 10.03
C ALA A 112 -24.60 -1.56 10.08
N VAL A 113 -23.29 -1.35 9.98
CA VAL A 113 -22.27 -2.39 10.13
C VAL A 113 -22.15 -2.73 11.62
N THR A 114 -22.74 -3.84 12.05
CA THR A 114 -22.80 -4.28 13.46
C THR A 114 -22.04 -5.59 13.73
N ILE A 115 -21.48 -6.19 12.70
CA ILE A 115 -20.63 -7.40 12.80
C ILE A 115 -19.27 -7.05 13.42
N PRO A 116 -18.51 -8.04 13.94
CA PRO A 116 -17.11 -7.82 14.33
C PRO A 116 -16.28 -7.23 13.20
N VAL A 117 -15.47 -6.22 13.50
CA VAL A 117 -14.63 -5.51 12.53
C VAL A 117 -13.18 -5.46 13.00
N TYR A 118 -12.28 -5.76 12.11
CA TYR A 118 -10.84 -5.74 12.38
C TYR A 118 -10.11 -4.84 11.37
N ASN A 119 -9.45 -3.81 11.86
CA ASN A 119 -8.52 -3.01 11.06
C ASN A 119 -7.15 -3.69 11.05
N TRP A 120 -6.72 -4.12 9.88
CA TRP A 120 -5.42 -4.72 9.65
C TRP A 120 -4.60 -3.79 8.76
N GLY A 121 -3.65 -3.08 9.37
CA GLY A 121 -3.01 -1.94 8.72
C GLY A 121 -1.52 -1.83 8.99
N ALA A 122 -0.89 -0.97 8.22
CA ALA A 122 0.50 -0.55 8.35
C ALA A 122 0.57 0.95 8.65
N ALA A 123 1.42 1.35 9.59
CA ALA A 123 1.51 2.74 10.02
C ALA A 123 2.09 3.67 8.94
N GLY A 124 2.99 3.16 8.07
CA GLY A 124 3.50 3.88 6.90
C GLY A 124 2.56 3.84 5.69
N GLY A 125 1.43 3.13 5.79
CA GLY A 125 0.40 3.02 4.77
C GLY A 125 -0.90 3.72 5.16
N VAL A 126 -2.02 3.19 4.67
CA VAL A 126 -3.38 3.72 4.93
C VAL A 126 -4.01 3.17 6.22
N GLY A 127 -3.28 2.35 6.99
CA GLY A 127 -3.78 1.70 8.20
C GLY A 127 -4.40 2.65 9.24
N PRO A 128 -3.79 3.81 9.56
CA PRO A 128 -4.34 4.76 10.54
C PRO A 128 -5.76 5.23 10.19
N TYR A 129 -6.08 5.42 8.91
CA TYR A 129 -7.42 5.84 8.48
C TYR A 129 -8.49 4.77 8.71
N GLY A 130 -8.12 3.49 8.68
CA GLY A 130 -9.03 2.40 9.02
C GLY A 130 -9.49 2.48 10.47
N THR A 131 -8.60 2.90 11.39
CA THR A 131 -8.93 3.11 12.81
C THR A 131 -9.90 4.27 12.99
N GLU A 132 -9.74 5.36 12.25
CA GLU A 132 -10.64 6.51 12.31
C GLU A 132 -12.08 6.14 11.92
N MET A 133 -12.26 5.16 11.02
CA MET A 133 -13.58 4.69 10.61
C MET A 133 -14.37 4.01 11.74
N PHE A 134 -13.73 3.49 12.79
CA PHE A 134 -14.41 2.79 13.88
C PHE A 134 -15.50 3.65 14.53
N GLY A 135 -15.28 4.96 14.61
CA GLY A 135 -16.27 5.91 15.15
C GLY A 135 -17.55 6.05 14.33
N LEU A 136 -17.55 5.61 13.07
CA LEU A 136 -18.68 5.68 12.14
C LEU A 136 -19.48 4.37 12.12
N LEU A 137 -18.92 3.26 12.63
CA LEU A 137 -19.55 1.96 12.60
C LEU A 137 -20.56 1.78 13.73
N GLY A 138 -21.59 0.99 13.49
CA GLY A 138 -22.52 0.52 14.52
C GLY A 138 -21.97 -0.67 15.33
N SER A 139 -20.86 -1.26 14.91
CA SER A 139 -20.21 -2.35 15.63
C SER A 139 -19.61 -1.86 16.95
N ARG A 140 -19.74 -2.69 17.98
CA ARG A 140 -19.08 -2.52 19.29
C ARG A 140 -17.93 -3.50 19.50
N ASP A 141 -17.76 -4.42 18.57
CA ASP A 141 -16.71 -5.42 18.53
C ASP A 141 -15.73 -5.00 17.42
N VAL A 142 -14.86 -4.07 17.76
CA VAL A 142 -13.84 -3.52 16.86
C VAL A 142 -12.46 -3.76 17.46
N ALA A 143 -11.53 -4.18 16.63
CA ALA A 143 -10.14 -4.39 17.02
C ALA A 143 -9.20 -3.98 15.88
N GLU A 144 -7.94 -3.76 16.21
CA GLU A 144 -6.93 -3.41 15.23
C GLU A 144 -5.59 -4.12 15.47
N ASN A 145 -4.84 -4.27 14.40
CA ASN A 145 -3.41 -4.52 14.41
C ASN A 145 -2.76 -3.53 13.43
N LEU A 146 -2.25 -2.45 13.96
CA LEU A 146 -1.49 -1.48 13.18
C LEU A 146 0.00 -1.79 13.35
N VAL A 147 0.64 -2.33 12.32
CA VAL A 147 2.08 -2.60 12.33
C VAL A 147 2.81 -1.26 12.31
N SER A 148 3.52 -0.97 13.41
CA SER A 148 4.31 0.25 13.61
C SER A 148 5.64 -0.12 14.26
N LEU A 149 6.73 0.10 13.55
CA LEU A 149 8.07 -0.32 13.91
C LEU A 149 9.02 0.85 14.17
N HIS A 150 8.66 2.03 13.68
CA HIS A 150 9.49 3.24 13.73
C HIS A 150 8.75 4.41 14.38
N PRO A 151 9.47 5.40 14.92
CA PRO A 151 8.88 6.64 15.39
C PRO A 151 8.42 7.51 14.21
N PRO A 152 7.48 8.46 14.43
CA PRO A 152 6.88 9.26 13.36
C PRO A 152 7.87 10.02 12.46
N GLU A 153 9.03 10.43 12.99
CA GLU A 153 10.09 11.11 12.24
C GLU A 153 10.80 10.21 11.21
N GLU A 154 10.65 8.89 11.34
CA GLU A 154 11.21 7.89 10.44
C GLU A 154 10.13 7.23 9.56
N ILE A 155 9.06 7.97 9.27
CA ILE A 155 7.87 7.42 8.58
C ILE A 155 8.19 6.73 7.24
N LEU A 156 9.21 7.15 6.50
CA LEU A 156 9.60 6.52 5.23
C LEU A 156 10.30 5.17 5.40
N LEU A 157 10.74 4.85 6.63
CA LEU A 157 11.29 3.55 7.00
C LEU A 157 10.23 2.64 7.63
N GLU A 158 9.04 3.20 7.91
CA GLU A 158 7.93 2.49 8.56
C GLU A 158 7.31 1.47 7.61
N PHE A 159 6.71 0.45 8.16
CA PHE A 159 6.00 -0.60 7.44
C PHE A 159 4.94 0.00 6.52
N GLY A 160 5.10 -0.19 5.21
CA GLY A 160 4.23 0.36 4.19
C GLY A 160 3.01 -0.53 3.90
N HIS A 161 2.09 -0.01 3.07
CA HIS A 161 0.82 -0.69 2.78
C HIS A 161 1.01 -2.09 2.16
N ILE A 162 1.95 -2.24 1.24
CA ILE A 162 2.22 -3.52 0.55
C ILE A 162 3.14 -4.42 1.39
N ASP A 163 3.92 -3.87 2.31
CA ASP A 163 4.72 -4.66 3.25
C ASP A 163 3.86 -5.66 4.03
N LEU A 164 2.59 -5.33 4.34
CA LEU A 164 1.63 -6.25 4.97
C LEU A 164 1.52 -7.60 4.24
N PHE A 165 1.74 -7.63 2.94
CA PHE A 165 1.53 -8.80 2.09
C PHE A 165 2.82 -9.52 1.72
N ILE A 166 3.91 -8.79 1.45
CA ILE A 166 5.11 -9.36 0.85
C ILE A 166 6.40 -9.21 1.67
N ALA A 167 6.36 -8.51 2.81
CA ALA A 167 7.53 -8.40 3.69
C ALA A 167 7.85 -9.74 4.36
N GLN A 168 9.13 -9.98 4.61
CA GLN A 168 9.61 -11.25 5.22
C GLN A 168 9.08 -11.47 6.64
N ASN A 169 8.81 -10.40 7.37
CA ASN A 169 8.29 -10.43 8.73
C ASN A 169 6.76 -10.29 8.83
N SER A 170 6.04 -10.17 7.70
CA SER A 170 4.58 -10.11 7.66
C SER A 170 3.87 -11.30 8.30
N PRO A 171 4.37 -12.54 8.19
CA PRO A 171 3.72 -13.68 8.85
C PRO A 171 3.53 -13.48 10.35
N ASP A 172 4.50 -12.93 11.04
CA ASP A 172 4.43 -12.73 12.49
C ASP A 172 3.74 -11.42 12.88
N LEU A 173 4.01 -10.33 12.14
CA LEU A 173 3.54 -8.99 12.50
C LEU A 173 2.11 -8.72 12.04
N ALA A 174 1.71 -9.32 10.91
CA ALA A 174 0.46 -9.00 10.24
C ALA A 174 -0.49 -10.20 10.15
N TRP A 175 -0.05 -11.33 9.59
CA TRP A 175 -0.95 -12.43 9.26
C TRP A 175 -1.36 -13.26 10.48
N LYS A 176 -0.43 -13.50 11.40
CA LYS A 176 -0.75 -14.27 12.61
C LYS A 176 -1.76 -13.53 13.49
N PRO A 177 -1.63 -12.24 13.81
CA PRO A 177 -2.65 -11.48 14.54
C PRO A 177 -4.03 -11.52 13.85
N LEU A 178 -4.08 -11.37 12.52
CA LEU A 178 -5.32 -11.48 11.77
C LEU A 178 -5.94 -12.89 11.89
N LEU A 179 -5.14 -13.93 11.74
CA LEU A 179 -5.60 -15.31 11.87
C LEU A 179 -6.12 -15.62 13.29
N ASP A 180 -5.43 -15.15 14.31
CA ASP A 180 -5.82 -15.33 15.70
C ASP A 180 -7.17 -14.63 15.96
N TRP A 181 -7.36 -13.42 15.45
CA TRP A 181 -8.64 -12.71 15.55
C TRP A 181 -9.77 -13.45 14.80
N LEU A 182 -9.53 -13.88 13.56
CA LEU A 182 -10.51 -14.66 12.78
C LEU A 182 -10.92 -15.95 13.51
N ASN A 183 -9.99 -16.62 14.18
CA ASN A 183 -10.28 -17.84 14.92
C ASN A 183 -11.12 -17.57 16.19
N ALA A 184 -10.96 -16.41 16.81
CA ALA A 184 -11.72 -16.00 17.98
C ALA A 184 -13.18 -15.59 17.67
N HIS A 185 -13.49 -15.27 16.39
CA HIS A 185 -14.79 -14.77 15.91
C HIS A 185 -15.52 -15.76 14.96
N ARG A 186 -15.22 -17.04 15.07
CA ARG A 186 -15.88 -18.13 14.33
C ARG A 186 -17.24 -18.50 14.93
#